data_9b559f205e17c1f87336659edbc547f4
#
_entry.id   9b559f205e17c1f87336659edbc547f4
#
_cell.length_a   1.000
_cell.length_b   1.000
_cell.length_c   1.000
_cell.angle_alpha   90.00
_cell.angle_beta   90.00
_cell.angle_gamma   90.00
#
_symmetry.space_group_name_H-M   'P 1'
#
loop_
_entity.id
_entity.type
_entity.pdbx_description
1 polymer ?
#
loop_
_entity_poly.entity_id
_entity_poly.type
_entity_poly.pdbx_seq_one_letter_code
_entity_poly.pdbx_strand_id
1 'polypeptide(L)'
;MLLQLHPVNPQPRNIRTIIECLSEGGVIVYPTDTIYGLGCDISQPKAVERICRIKQVDPAKAQLSFICYDLSDLSNYTKSISTPLYRLLKTLLPGPYTFILPASKLVPKILKSRKDTIGLRIPDNTIARSLVKELGRPILSSSLPGDFATAQGSKGKSGQAAANSRHEGDPRRQEGRDGRHQSGSGRELPEDGRVTAVPLVEEYTDPEMIQEKFGALVDIVVDGGIGGVLPSTVIDCTGDEPVLIRKGLGTWEPQGDY
;
A
#
# COMPACT_ATOMS: atom_id res chain seq x y z
N MET A 1 21.38 7.45 -1.86
CA MET A 1 21.83 8.60 -2.68
C MET A 1 20.64 9.26 -3.37
N LEU A 2 20.70 10.57 -3.67
CA LEU A 2 19.70 11.25 -4.51
C LEU A 2 20.11 11.13 -5.99
N LEU A 3 19.20 10.66 -6.86
CA LEU A 3 19.48 10.46 -8.28
C LEU A 3 18.39 11.13 -9.12
N GLN A 4 18.76 12.20 -9.84
CA GLN A 4 17.83 12.97 -10.66
C GLN A 4 17.49 12.27 -11.98
N LEU A 5 16.20 12.23 -12.31
CA LEU A 5 15.67 11.74 -13.59
C LEU A 5 14.74 12.77 -14.22
N HIS A 6 14.87 12.96 -15.53
CA HIS A 6 13.94 13.81 -16.25
C HIS A 6 12.54 13.16 -16.28
N PRO A 7 11.47 13.86 -15.85
CA PRO A 7 10.16 13.23 -15.64
C PRO A 7 9.51 12.67 -16.92
N VAL A 8 9.79 13.28 -18.08
CA VAL A 8 9.23 12.87 -19.38
C VAL A 8 10.19 11.99 -20.17
N ASN A 9 11.48 12.23 -20.07
CA ASN A 9 12.53 11.50 -20.81
C ASN A 9 13.65 11.07 -19.87
N PRO A 10 13.44 10.06 -19.02
CA PRO A 10 14.42 9.62 -18.03
C PRO A 10 15.67 9.08 -18.71
N GLN A 11 16.85 9.46 -18.19
CA GLN A 11 18.14 9.11 -18.75
C GLN A 11 18.40 7.60 -18.63
N PRO A 12 18.69 6.88 -19.74
CA PRO A 12 18.87 5.41 -19.70
C PRO A 12 19.99 4.94 -18.77
N ARG A 13 21.05 5.74 -18.60
CA ARG A 13 22.14 5.43 -17.67
C ARG A 13 21.64 5.38 -16.23
N ASN A 14 20.88 6.40 -15.82
CA ASN A 14 20.37 6.49 -14.44
C ASN A 14 19.30 5.41 -14.19
N ILE A 15 18.47 5.10 -15.17
CA ILE A 15 17.55 3.96 -15.09
C ILE A 15 18.32 2.66 -14.82
N ARG A 16 19.39 2.37 -15.57
CA ARG A 16 20.20 1.17 -15.34
C ARG A 16 20.78 1.10 -13.94
N THR A 17 21.31 2.19 -13.40
CA THR A 17 21.81 2.25 -12.03
C THR A 17 20.73 1.87 -11.01
N ILE A 18 19.48 2.34 -11.21
CA ILE A 18 18.36 1.99 -10.34
C ILE A 18 17.99 0.51 -10.50
N ILE A 19 18.00 -0.02 -11.72
CA ILE A 19 17.68 -1.44 -11.97
C ILE A 19 18.73 -2.36 -11.35
N GLU A 20 20.02 -2.02 -11.45
CA GLU A 20 21.10 -2.74 -10.77
C GLU A 20 20.87 -2.77 -9.25
N CYS A 21 20.60 -1.61 -8.65
CA CYS A 21 20.27 -1.51 -7.23
C CYS A 21 19.05 -2.40 -6.85
N LEU A 22 17.95 -2.33 -7.59
CA LEU A 22 16.77 -3.14 -7.33
C LEU A 22 17.05 -4.64 -7.46
N SER A 23 17.78 -5.04 -8.49
CA SER A 23 18.13 -6.44 -8.76
C SER A 23 19.05 -7.04 -7.68
N GLU A 24 19.87 -6.22 -7.04
CA GLU A 24 20.73 -6.58 -5.91
C GLU A 24 20.00 -6.56 -4.56
N GLY A 25 18.70 -6.28 -4.55
CA GLY A 25 17.87 -6.24 -3.34
C GLY A 25 17.84 -4.88 -2.65
N GLY A 26 18.16 -3.82 -3.38
CA GLY A 26 18.04 -2.44 -2.90
C GLY A 26 16.58 -2.01 -2.75
N VAL A 27 16.40 -0.98 -1.93
CA VAL A 27 15.13 -0.31 -1.69
C VAL A 27 15.24 1.12 -2.19
N ILE A 28 14.27 1.56 -2.95
CA ILE A 28 14.25 2.92 -3.53
C ILE A 28 13.03 3.71 -3.07
N VAL A 29 13.16 5.04 -3.09
CA VAL A 29 12.01 5.95 -3.15
C VAL A 29 11.92 6.50 -4.56
N TYR A 30 10.72 6.52 -5.15
CA TYR A 30 10.53 6.91 -6.54
C TYR A 30 9.20 7.65 -6.76
N PRO A 31 9.15 8.56 -7.76
CA PRO A 31 7.96 9.31 -8.07
C PRO A 31 6.87 8.44 -8.70
N THR A 32 5.62 8.79 -8.44
CA THR A 32 4.44 8.23 -9.12
C THR A 32 3.53 9.37 -9.60
N ASP A 33 2.40 9.06 -10.18
CA ASP A 33 1.34 10.02 -10.55
C ASP A 33 0.52 10.52 -9.32
N THR A 34 0.86 10.06 -8.12
CA THR A 34 0.26 10.48 -6.85
C THR A 34 1.36 10.94 -5.89
N ILE A 35 1.54 10.28 -4.78
CA ILE A 35 2.62 10.51 -3.82
C ILE A 35 3.85 9.67 -4.19
N TYR A 36 5.02 10.05 -3.69
CA TYR A 36 6.22 9.23 -3.78
C TYR A 36 6.01 7.85 -3.15
N GLY A 37 6.55 6.82 -3.78
CA GLY A 37 6.47 5.42 -3.34
C GLY A 37 7.80 4.90 -2.83
N LEU A 38 7.73 4.03 -1.83
CA LEU A 38 8.83 3.18 -1.39
C LEU A 38 8.74 1.87 -2.16
N GLY A 39 9.82 1.44 -2.83
CA GLY A 39 9.78 0.30 -3.73
C GLY A 39 10.98 -0.62 -3.68
N CYS A 40 10.76 -1.90 -4.04
CA CYS A 40 11.80 -2.90 -4.26
C CYS A 40 11.37 -3.91 -5.32
N ASP A 41 12.30 -4.72 -5.78
CA ASP A 41 12.02 -5.86 -6.65
C ASP A 41 11.21 -6.94 -5.91
N ILE A 42 10.11 -7.42 -6.50
CA ILE A 42 9.25 -8.47 -5.93
C ILE A 42 9.98 -9.80 -5.73
N SER A 43 11.08 -10.03 -6.44
CA SER A 43 11.88 -11.25 -6.36
C SER A 43 12.88 -11.24 -5.19
N GLN A 44 12.98 -10.15 -4.43
CA GLN A 44 13.95 -9.94 -3.36
C GLN A 44 13.29 -9.93 -1.96
N PRO A 45 13.10 -11.10 -1.29
CA PRO A 45 12.38 -11.18 -0.03
C PRO A 45 12.97 -10.31 1.09
N LYS A 46 14.31 -10.19 1.14
CA LYS A 46 14.99 -9.34 2.14
C LYS A 46 14.68 -7.85 1.95
N ALA A 47 14.53 -7.40 0.71
CA ALA A 47 14.14 -6.03 0.40
C ALA A 47 12.68 -5.76 0.82
N VAL A 48 11.79 -6.73 0.63
CA VAL A 48 10.40 -6.69 1.12
C VAL A 48 10.36 -6.53 2.65
N GLU A 49 11.12 -7.36 3.37
CA GLU A 49 11.23 -7.25 4.84
C GLU A 49 11.79 -5.90 5.27
N ARG A 50 12.77 -5.35 4.51
CA ARG A 50 13.32 -4.03 4.77
C ARG A 50 12.27 -2.93 4.61
N ILE A 51 11.43 -2.97 3.57
CA ILE A 51 10.28 -2.05 3.40
C ILE A 51 9.34 -2.14 4.60
N CYS A 52 8.96 -3.35 5.03
CA CYS A 52 8.10 -3.52 6.19
C CYS A 52 8.72 -2.96 7.49
N ARG A 53 10.04 -3.10 7.65
CA ARG A 53 10.78 -2.53 8.78
C ARG A 53 10.80 -1.00 8.73
N ILE A 54 11.06 -0.39 7.57
CA ILE A 54 11.01 1.07 7.39
C ILE A 54 9.62 1.60 7.73
N LYS A 55 8.57 0.88 7.34
CA LYS A 55 7.17 1.23 7.64
C LYS A 55 6.72 0.85 9.05
N GLN A 56 7.53 0.12 9.81
CA GLN A 56 7.18 -0.40 11.14
C GLN A 56 5.88 -1.21 11.15
N VAL A 57 5.64 -1.99 10.09
CA VAL A 57 4.46 -2.83 9.93
C VAL A 57 4.84 -4.30 9.83
N ASP A 58 3.99 -5.17 10.35
CA ASP A 58 4.09 -6.61 10.15
C ASP A 58 3.90 -6.94 8.64
N PRO A 59 4.79 -7.70 8.00
CA PRO A 59 4.64 -8.09 6.60
C PRO A 59 3.27 -8.69 6.26
N ALA A 60 2.68 -9.47 7.18
CA ALA A 60 1.34 -10.05 7.00
C ALA A 60 0.20 -9.03 7.03
N LYS A 61 0.46 -7.80 7.47
CA LYS A 61 -0.50 -6.69 7.57
C LYS A 61 -0.14 -5.53 6.66
N ALA A 62 1.02 -5.58 6.02
CA ALA A 62 1.48 -4.51 5.12
C ALA A 62 0.54 -4.41 3.91
N GLN A 63 0.07 -3.19 3.66
CA GLN A 63 -0.69 -2.87 2.45
C GLN A 63 0.31 -2.60 1.33
N LEU A 64 0.69 -3.65 0.63
CA LEU A 64 1.63 -3.62 -0.47
C LEU A 64 0.89 -3.75 -1.79
N SER A 65 1.40 -3.09 -2.82
CA SER A 65 0.88 -3.19 -4.19
C SER A 65 2.00 -3.46 -5.18
N PHE A 66 1.66 -4.03 -6.31
CA PHE A 66 2.57 -4.15 -7.44
C PHE A 66 2.36 -3.00 -8.40
N ILE A 67 3.46 -2.37 -8.79
CA ILE A 67 3.48 -1.45 -9.92
C ILE A 67 3.77 -2.26 -11.16
N CYS A 68 2.84 -2.27 -12.09
CA CYS A 68 2.91 -2.96 -13.37
C CYS A 68 3.17 -1.98 -14.51
N TYR A 69 3.74 -2.47 -15.62
CA TYR A 69 4.02 -1.65 -16.79
C TYR A 69 2.74 -1.31 -17.58
N ASP A 70 1.91 -2.33 -17.83
CA ASP A 70 0.66 -2.22 -18.59
C ASP A 70 -0.37 -3.27 -18.11
N LEU A 71 -1.53 -3.32 -18.79
CA LEU A 71 -2.60 -4.27 -18.45
C LEU A 71 -2.22 -5.72 -18.72
N SER A 72 -1.34 -5.99 -19.69
CA SER A 72 -0.85 -7.34 -19.97
C SER A 72 0.01 -7.85 -18.81
N ASP A 73 0.94 -7.01 -18.36
CA ASP A 73 1.78 -7.31 -17.20
C ASP A 73 0.92 -7.50 -15.93
N LEU A 74 -0.03 -6.58 -15.67
CA LEU A 74 -0.96 -6.68 -14.55
C LEU A 74 -1.74 -8.01 -14.56
N SER A 75 -2.20 -8.46 -15.73
CA SER A 75 -2.99 -9.68 -15.88
C SER A 75 -2.24 -10.95 -15.45
N ASN A 76 -0.91 -10.96 -15.46
CA ASN A 76 -0.11 -12.09 -15.01
C ASN A 76 -0.21 -12.31 -13.49
N TYR A 77 -0.46 -11.26 -12.73
CA TYR A 77 -0.44 -11.28 -11.25
C TYR A 77 -1.80 -11.42 -10.62
N THR A 78 -2.87 -11.45 -11.42
CA THR A 78 -4.23 -11.73 -10.96
C THR A 78 -4.78 -13.03 -11.54
N LYS A 79 -5.80 -13.58 -10.92
CA LYS A 79 -6.60 -14.66 -11.49
C LYS A 79 -7.41 -14.11 -12.68
N SER A 80 -8.36 -14.87 -13.18
CA SER A 80 -9.21 -14.43 -14.30
C SER A 80 -9.86 -13.07 -14.03
N ILE A 81 -9.78 -12.18 -15.03
CA ILE A 81 -10.44 -10.89 -15.05
C ILE A 81 -11.69 -11.02 -15.91
N SER A 82 -12.86 -10.66 -15.39
CA SER A 82 -14.11 -10.63 -16.17
C SER A 82 -14.05 -9.52 -17.24
N THR A 83 -14.82 -9.67 -18.32
CA THR A 83 -14.85 -8.66 -19.39
C THR A 83 -15.29 -7.27 -18.88
N PRO A 84 -16.30 -7.12 -18.02
CA PRO A 84 -16.64 -5.82 -17.45
C PRO A 84 -15.49 -5.21 -16.66
N LEU A 85 -14.85 -6.00 -15.77
CA LEU A 85 -13.71 -5.53 -14.99
C LEU A 85 -12.53 -5.14 -15.89
N TYR A 86 -12.24 -5.89 -16.94
CA TYR A 86 -11.18 -5.52 -17.89
C TYR A 86 -11.45 -4.19 -18.58
N ARG A 87 -12.70 -3.93 -18.98
CA ARG A 87 -13.10 -2.64 -19.57
C ARG A 87 -12.90 -1.50 -18.57
N LEU A 88 -13.31 -1.69 -17.32
CA LEU A 88 -13.09 -0.73 -16.24
C LEU A 88 -11.61 -0.42 -16.06
N LEU A 89 -10.76 -1.45 -15.93
CA LEU A 89 -9.31 -1.28 -15.81
C LEU A 89 -8.73 -0.51 -16.99
N LYS A 90 -9.16 -0.83 -18.21
CA LYS A 90 -8.70 -0.17 -19.43
C LYS A 90 -9.09 1.31 -19.49
N THR A 91 -10.21 1.69 -18.88
CA THR A 91 -10.67 3.09 -18.83
C THR A 91 -9.89 3.91 -17.81
N LEU A 92 -9.51 3.30 -16.68
CA LEU A 92 -8.94 3.99 -15.53
C LEU A 92 -7.40 3.90 -15.45
N LEU A 93 -6.78 2.98 -16.20
CA LEU A 93 -5.32 2.77 -16.17
C LEU A 93 -4.68 3.05 -17.54
N PRO A 94 -3.49 3.68 -17.58
CA PRO A 94 -2.70 4.19 -16.44
C PRO A 94 -3.39 5.33 -15.69
N GLY A 95 -3.22 5.37 -14.36
CA GLY A 95 -3.85 6.43 -13.57
C GLY A 95 -3.75 6.22 -12.06
N PRO A 96 -4.30 7.17 -11.28
CA PRO A 96 -4.13 7.25 -9.84
C PRO A 96 -5.01 6.25 -9.06
N TYR A 97 -5.04 5.00 -9.51
CA TYR A 97 -5.87 3.94 -8.94
C TYR A 97 -5.02 2.76 -8.49
N THR A 98 -5.48 2.09 -7.42
CA THR A 98 -4.99 0.79 -6.97
C THR A 98 -6.18 -0.17 -6.91
N PHE A 99 -6.11 -1.26 -7.65
CA PHE A 99 -7.14 -2.28 -7.68
C PHE A 99 -6.71 -3.48 -6.83
N ILE A 100 -7.55 -3.87 -5.87
CA ILE A 100 -7.36 -5.10 -5.11
C ILE A 100 -8.02 -6.24 -5.88
N LEU A 101 -7.21 -7.22 -6.28
CA LEU A 101 -7.63 -8.34 -7.14
C LEU A 101 -7.21 -9.68 -6.53
N PRO A 102 -7.89 -10.79 -6.87
CA PRO A 102 -7.48 -12.13 -6.48
C PRO A 102 -6.11 -12.46 -7.06
N ALA A 103 -5.13 -12.75 -6.20
CA ALA A 103 -3.75 -12.99 -6.60
C ALA A 103 -3.57 -14.29 -7.39
N SER A 104 -2.79 -14.27 -8.46
CA SER A 104 -2.39 -15.45 -9.20
C SER A 104 -1.33 -16.27 -8.44
N LYS A 105 -0.91 -17.40 -9.02
CA LYS A 105 0.17 -18.23 -8.49
C LYS A 105 1.54 -17.56 -8.63
N LEU A 106 1.69 -16.58 -9.52
CA LEU A 106 2.94 -15.85 -9.73
C LEU A 106 3.24 -14.85 -8.61
N VAL A 107 2.23 -14.45 -7.82
CA VAL A 107 2.45 -13.60 -6.64
C VAL A 107 3.11 -14.44 -5.53
N PRO A 108 4.30 -14.05 -5.03
CA PRO A 108 4.94 -14.74 -3.92
C PRO A 108 4.03 -14.81 -2.68
N LYS A 109 4.03 -15.95 -1.99
CA LYS A 109 3.11 -16.17 -0.84
C LYS A 109 3.28 -15.12 0.26
N ILE A 110 4.50 -14.65 0.51
CA ILE A 110 4.80 -13.61 1.50
C ILE A 110 4.13 -12.26 1.18
N LEU A 111 3.81 -12.03 -0.09
CA LEU A 111 3.22 -10.76 -0.58
C LEU A 111 1.70 -10.82 -0.71
N LYS A 112 1.11 -12.00 -0.58
CA LYS A 112 -0.33 -12.15 -0.61
C LYS A 112 -0.95 -11.72 0.72
N SER A 113 -2.07 -11.03 0.64
CA SER A 113 -2.90 -10.80 1.81
C SER A 113 -3.42 -12.13 2.38
N ARG A 114 -3.96 -12.11 3.60
CA ARG A 114 -4.63 -13.29 4.19
C ARG A 114 -5.81 -13.81 3.34
N LYS A 115 -6.35 -13.00 2.44
CA LYS A 115 -7.45 -13.35 1.53
C LYS A 115 -6.96 -13.77 0.15
N ASP A 116 -5.65 -14.05 -0.04
CA ASP A 116 -5.03 -14.33 -1.34
C ASP A 116 -5.28 -13.23 -2.38
N THR A 117 -5.22 -11.98 -1.95
CA THR A 117 -5.39 -10.81 -2.81
C THR A 117 -4.12 -9.98 -2.87
N ILE A 118 -4.01 -9.18 -3.93
CA ILE A 118 -2.90 -8.24 -4.16
C ILE A 118 -3.43 -6.92 -4.69
N GLY A 119 -2.84 -5.81 -4.27
CA GLY A 119 -3.05 -4.51 -4.89
C GLY A 119 -2.23 -4.40 -6.18
N LEU A 120 -2.85 -3.98 -7.27
CA LEU A 120 -2.21 -3.79 -8.57
C LEU A 120 -2.43 -2.36 -9.05
N ARG A 121 -1.40 -1.76 -9.65
CA ARG A 121 -1.41 -0.37 -10.10
C ARG A 121 -0.58 -0.20 -11.36
N ILE A 122 -1.02 0.66 -12.26
CA ILE A 122 -0.27 1.15 -13.41
C ILE A 122 -0.29 2.67 -13.31
N PRO A 123 0.76 3.31 -12.73
CA PRO A 123 0.78 4.76 -12.56
C PRO A 123 0.94 5.48 -13.91
N ASP A 124 0.29 6.61 -14.06
CA ASP A 124 0.55 7.51 -15.17
C ASP A 124 1.80 8.36 -14.87
N ASN A 125 2.93 7.69 -14.81
CA ASN A 125 4.24 8.27 -14.54
C ASN A 125 5.32 7.57 -15.38
N THR A 126 6.02 8.33 -16.20
CA THR A 126 7.01 7.81 -17.13
C THR A 126 8.20 7.15 -16.42
N ILE A 127 8.69 7.74 -15.32
CA ILE A 127 9.81 7.17 -14.54
C ILE A 127 9.41 5.81 -13.96
N ALA A 128 8.30 5.75 -13.22
CA ALA A 128 7.83 4.51 -12.60
C ALA A 128 7.63 3.40 -13.64
N ARG A 129 6.98 3.70 -14.77
CA ARG A 129 6.75 2.72 -15.83
C ARG A 129 8.04 2.31 -16.53
N SER A 130 9.00 3.23 -16.74
CA SER A 130 10.30 2.90 -17.32
C SER A 130 11.09 1.94 -16.42
N LEU A 131 11.06 2.15 -15.09
CA LEU A 131 11.71 1.26 -14.13
C LEU A 131 11.13 -0.16 -14.20
N VAL A 132 9.80 -0.31 -14.20
CA VAL A 132 9.14 -1.62 -14.30
C VAL A 132 9.48 -2.31 -15.63
N LYS A 133 9.45 -1.55 -16.75
CA LYS A 133 9.78 -2.06 -18.08
C LYS A 133 11.20 -2.62 -18.14
N GLU A 134 12.18 -1.85 -17.67
CA GLU A 134 13.59 -2.24 -17.72
C GLU A 134 13.90 -3.36 -16.70
N LEU A 135 13.22 -3.40 -15.56
CA LEU A 135 13.33 -4.50 -14.58
C LEU A 135 12.72 -5.81 -15.11
N GLY A 136 11.78 -5.73 -16.06
CA GLY A 136 11.10 -6.89 -16.65
C GLY A 136 10.13 -7.62 -15.71
N ARG A 137 9.77 -7.00 -14.58
CA ARG A 137 8.84 -7.50 -13.58
C ARG A 137 8.35 -6.36 -12.69
N PRO A 138 7.23 -6.53 -11.96
CA PRO A 138 6.71 -5.47 -11.09
C PRO A 138 7.67 -5.04 -9.99
N ILE A 139 7.53 -3.78 -9.61
CA ILE A 139 8.10 -3.23 -8.38
C ILE A 139 7.06 -3.39 -7.28
N LEU A 140 7.45 -4.01 -6.15
CA LEU A 140 6.65 -3.93 -4.94
C LEU A 140 6.66 -2.50 -4.45
N SER A 141 5.50 -1.95 -4.15
CA SER A 141 5.34 -0.57 -3.76
C SER A 141 4.47 -0.38 -2.53
N SER A 142 4.84 0.62 -1.76
CA SER A 142 4.03 1.15 -0.66
C SER A 142 4.22 2.67 -0.57
N SER A 143 3.26 3.39 0.03
CA SER A 143 3.46 4.80 0.39
C SER A 143 4.60 4.96 1.38
N LEU A 144 5.29 6.11 1.35
CA LEU A 144 6.22 6.46 2.41
C LEU A 144 5.52 6.43 3.79
N PRO A 145 6.24 6.07 4.87
CA PRO A 145 5.67 6.16 6.21
C PRO A 145 5.43 7.63 6.55
N GLY A 146 4.21 7.98 6.86
CA GLY A 146 3.79 9.25 7.39
C GLY A 146 3.00 9.03 8.67
N ASP A 147 2.57 10.08 9.33
CA ASP A 147 1.78 10.01 10.57
C ASP A 147 0.43 9.26 10.43
N PHE A 148 0.11 8.77 9.23
CA PHE A 148 -1.04 7.93 8.95
C PHE A 148 -1.04 6.57 9.67
N ALA A 149 0.12 6.07 10.11
CA ALA A 149 0.22 4.79 10.80
C ALA A 149 -0.33 4.84 12.22
N THR A 150 -0.51 6.03 12.82
CA THR A 150 -0.94 6.19 14.21
C THR A 150 -2.46 6.30 14.40
N ALA A 151 -3.22 6.57 13.35
CA ALA A 151 -4.67 6.77 13.45
C ALA A 151 -5.50 5.48 13.64
N GLN A 152 -4.91 4.30 13.52
CA GLN A 152 -5.63 3.01 13.66
C GLN A 152 -5.17 2.14 14.84
N GLY A 153 -4.43 2.66 15.83
CA GLY A 153 -3.87 1.77 16.86
C GLY A 153 -3.59 2.29 18.25
N SER A 154 -3.92 3.50 18.63
CA SER A 154 -3.74 3.94 20.00
C SER A 154 -5.07 4.07 20.75
N LYS A 155 -5.58 2.96 21.29
CA LYS A 155 -6.40 3.05 22.51
C LYS A 155 -5.50 3.55 23.63
N GLY A 156 -5.64 4.83 23.96
CA GLY A 156 -4.88 5.48 25.01
C GLY A 156 -5.01 4.72 26.34
N LYS A 157 -3.89 4.37 26.92
CA LYS A 157 -3.78 4.17 28.35
C LYS A 157 -3.60 5.55 28.96
N SER A 158 -4.72 6.19 29.33
CA SER A 158 -4.68 7.30 30.27
C SER A 158 -4.32 6.73 31.63
N GLY A 159 -3.11 7.03 32.11
CA GLY A 159 -2.72 6.79 33.49
C GLY A 159 -3.58 7.62 34.43
N GLN A 160 -4.27 7.00 35.34
CA GLN A 160 -4.74 7.62 36.57
C GLN A 160 -3.89 7.10 37.71
N ALA A 161 -3.18 8.05 38.30
CA ALA A 161 -2.45 7.83 39.53
C ALA A 161 -3.43 7.88 40.73
N ALA A 162 -3.24 6.93 41.57
CA ALA A 162 -3.46 6.83 43.03
C ALA A 162 -4.41 7.77 43.76
N ALA A 163 -5.36 7.17 44.48
CA ALA A 163 -5.60 7.51 45.88
C ALA A 163 -6.23 6.30 46.63
N ASN A 164 -5.56 5.92 47.70
CA ASN A 164 -5.94 4.93 48.70
C ASN A 164 -7.29 5.25 49.36
N SER A 165 -8.13 4.22 49.60
CA SER A 165 -8.75 4.05 50.89
C SER A 165 -9.29 2.62 51.04
N ARG A 166 -8.93 2.03 52.16
CA ARG A 166 -9.31 0.73 52.67
C ARG A 166 -10.81 0.69 53.00
N HIS A 167 -11.49 -0.41 52.72
CA HIS A 167 -12.45 -1.00 53.67
C HIS A 167 -12.64 -2.49 53.38
N GLU A 168 -12.67 -3.21 54.50
CA GLU A 168 -12.88 -4.65 54.66
C GLU A 168 -14.33 -5.06 54.42
N GLY A 169 -14.56 -6.36 54.14
CA GLY A 169 -15.87 -6.99 54.29
C GLY A 169 -16.15 -8.16 53.35
N ASP A 170 -15.76 -9.28 53.72
CA ASP A 170 -16.17 -10.68 53.80
C ASP A 170 -17.21 -11.25 52.78
N PRO A 171 -17.13 -12.57 52.54
CA PRO A 171 -17.54 -13.27 51.31
C PRO A 171 -18.87 -14.04 51.49
N ARG A 172 -19.49 -14.43 50.41
CA ARG A 172 -20.21 -15.71 50.19
C ARG A 172 -21.14 -15.76 48.97
N ARG A 173 -21.02 -16.94 48.33
CA ARG A 173 -22.00 -17.70 47.52
C ARG A 173 -22.09 -17.39 46.05
N GLN A 174 -21.68 -18.32 45.31
CA GLN A 174 -22.26 -19.56 44.71
C GLN A 174 -22.76 -19.37 43.27
N GLU A 175 -22.13 -20.13 42.42
CA GLU A 175 -22.64 -21.11 41.46
C GLU A 175 -23.62 -20.65 40.36
N GLY A 176 -23.28 -20.94 39.12
CA GLY A 176 -24.19 -21.06 37.99
C GLY A 176 -23.45 -21.22 36.65
N ARG A 177 -23.31 -22.45 36.22
CA ARG A 177 -22.96 -22.97 34.89
C ARG A 177 -23.78 -22.24 33.81
N ASP A 178 -23.23 -21.98 32.63
CA ASP A 178 -23.28 -22.83 31.46
C ASP A 178 -22.65 -22.12 30.26
N GLY A 179 -21.93 -22.93 29.50
CA GLY A 179 -21.23 -22.58 28.30
C GLY A 179 -22.11 -22.27 27.11
N ARG A 180 -21.49 -21.57 26.19
CA ARG A 180 -21.57 -21.83 24.74
C ARG A 180 -20.48 -21.12 24.00
N HIS A 181 -19.67 -21.88 23.32
CA HIS A 181 -18.82 -21.46 22.22
C HIS A 181 -19.63 -20.63 21.21
N GLN A 182 -19.08 -19.47 20.84
CA GLN A 182 -19.27 -18.93 19.50
C GLN A 182 -17.97 -18.30 19.02
N SER A 183 -17.29 -19.05 18.17
CA SER A 183 -16.27 -18.62 17.24
C SER A 183 -16.94 -17.76 16.17
N GLY A 184 -16.43 -16.54 15.98
CA GLY A 184 -16.93 -15.67 14.94
C GLY A 184 -16.23 -14.31 14.97
N SER A 185 -14.93 -14.26 14.65
CA SER A 185 -14.27 -12.98 14.37
C SER A 185 -14.46 -12.58 12.92
N GLY A 186 -15.71 -12.23 12.56
CA GLY A 186 -15.97 -11.41 11.39
C GLY A 186 -15.54 -9.99 11.72
N ARG A 187 -14.61 -9.41 10.97
CA ARG A 187 -14.41 -7.97 10.98
C ARG A 187 -15.65 -7.36 10.34
N GLU A 188 -16.47 -6.76 11.17
CA GLU A 188 -17.53 -5.85 10.75
C GLU A 188 -16.89 -4.68 10.02
N LEU A 189 -17.36 -4.42 8.79
CA LEU A 189 -17.15 -3.17 8.08
C LEU A 189 -17.82 -2.06 8.91
N PRO A 190 -17.30 -0.84 8.96
CA PRO A 190 -17.98 0.24 9.67
C PRO A 190 -19.35 0.46 9.01
N GLU A 191 -20.40 0.36 9.81
CA GLU A 191 -21.81 0.42 9.40
C GLU A 191 -22.27 1.80 8.89
N ASP A 192 -21.39 2.80 8.85
CA ASP A 192 -21.79 4.18 8.56
C ASP A 192 -21.28 4.74 7.23
N GLY A 193 -20.77 3.91 6.32
CA GLY A 193 -20.45 4.33 4.95
C GLY A 193 -19.53 5.56 4.82
N ARG A 194 -18.86 5.97 5.89
CA ARG A 194 -17.97 7.14 5.86
C ARG A 194 -16.67 6.78 5.17
N VAL A 195 -16.54 7.22 3.94
CA VAL A 195 -15.24 7.33 3.28
C VAL A 195 -14.37 8.23 4.13
N THR A 196 -13.37 7.67 4.79
CA THR A 196 -12.41 8.44 5.60
C THR A 196 -11.69 9.43 4.69
N ALA A 197 -11.79 10.73 5.03
CA ALA A 197 -10.99 11.75 4.37
C ALA A 197 -9.51 11.36 4.50
N VAL A 198 -8.81 11.30 3.37
CA VAL A 198 -7.37 10.99 3.36
C VAL A 198 -6.65 12.29 3.70
N PRO A 199 -5.87 12.34 4.78
CA PRO A 199 -5.08 13.52 5.08
C PRO A 199 -4.05 13.78 3.97
N LEU A 200 -3.80 15.04 3.67
CA LEU A 200 -2.78 15.46 2.71
C LEU A 200 -1.39 15.11 3.23
N VAL A 201 -0.54 14.55 2.39
CA VAL A 201 0.86 14.20 2.72
C VAL A 201 1.77 15.29 2.17
N GLU A 202 1.74 16.47 2.77
CA GLU A 202 2.55 17.60 2.31
C GLU A 202 4.05 17.41 2.57
N GLU A 203 4.42 16.62 3.58
CA GLU A 203 5.80 16.43 4.03
C GLU A 203 6.72 15.68 3.05
N TYR A 204 6.18 14.96 2.06
CA TYR A 204 6.96 14.07 1.19
C TYR A 204 6.75 14.35 -0.29
N THR A 205 6.65 15.61 -0.66
CA THR A 205 6.52 16.03 -2.05
C THR A 205 7.87 16.39 -2.66
N ASP A 206 8.79 16.93 -1.86
CA ASP A 206 10.12 17.35 -2.28
C ASP A 206 11.15 16.23 -2.14
N PRO A 207 11.80 15.79 -3.24
CA PRO A 207 12.79 14.72 -3.21
C PRO A 207 14.03 15.03 -2.35
N GLU A 208 14.41 16.30 -2.16
CA GLU A 208 15.51 16.67 -1.27
C GLU A 208 15.14 16.44 0.20
N MET A 209 13.93 16.84 0.61
CA MET A 209 13.41 16.56 1.96
C MET A 209 13.24 15.05 2.19
N ILE A 210 12.79 14.32 1.17
CA ILE A 210 12.70 12.85 1.20
C ILE A 210 14.10 12.25 1.39
N GLN A 211 15.11 12.73 0.67
CA GLN A 211 16.50 12.29 0.83
C GLN A 211 17.04 12.57 2.23
N GLU A 212 16.77 13.73 2.79
CA GLU A 212 17.18 14.07 4.15
C GLU A 212 16.58 13.09 5.17
N LYS A 213 15.28 12.81 5.06
CA LYS A 213 14.57 11.97 6.03
C LYS A 213 14.78 10.48 5.85
N PHE A 214 14.78 9.99 4.62
CA PHE A 214 14.82 8.56 4.29
C PHE A 214 16.12 8.07 3.68
N GLY A 215 17.04 8.95 3.29
CA GLY A 215 18.25 8.58 2.57
C GLY A 215 19.17 7.61 3.30
N ALA A 216 19.14 7.57 4.65
CA ALA A 216 19.84 6.56 5.45
C ALA A 216 19.14 5.20 5.49
N LEU A 217 17.86 5.14 5.15
CA LEU A 217 17.02 3.93 5.22
C LEU A 217 16.89 3.22 3.87
N VAL A 218 17.12 3.94 2.77
CA VAL A 218 16.98 3.45 1.39
C VAL A 218 18.31 3.61 0.62
N ASP A 219 18.43 2.93 -0.49
CA ASP A 219 19.68 2.97 -1.29
C ASP A 219 19.66 4.14 -2.27
N ILE A 220 18.51 4.40 -2.92
CA ILE A 220 18.34 5.49 -3.87
C ILE A 220 17.02 6.23 -3.58
N VAL A 221 17.08 7.56 -3.56
CA VAL A 221 15.92 8.42 -3.74
C VAL A 221 15.97 8.95 -5.18
N VAL A 222 14.94 8.64 -5.95
CA VAL A 222 14.80 9.08 -7.34
C VAL A 222 14.13 10.45 -7.34
N ASP A 223 14.85 11.48 -7.74
CA ASP A 223 14.28 12.80 -7.95
C ASP A 223 13.65 12.89 -9.34
N GLY A 224 12.34 12.90 -9.39
CA GLY A 224 11.53 13.13 -10.59
C GLY A 224 10.76 14.46 -10.54
N GLY A 225 11.16 15.38 -9.65
CA GLY A 225 10.48 16.65 -9.38
C GLY A 225 9.49 16.55 -8.21
N ILE A 226 8.75 17.61 -8.00
CA ILE A 226 7.77 17.70 -6.90
C ILE A 226 6.66 16.67 -7.07
N GLY A 227 6.43 15.89 -6.04
CA GLY A 227 5.38 14.85 -6.00
C GLY A 227 3.99 15.39 -5.65
N GLY A 228 2.99 14.53 -5.78
CA GLY A 228 1.63 14.84 -5.34
C GLY A 228 1.43 14.69 -3.84
N VAL A 229 0.30 15.22 -3.37
CA VAL A 229 -0.10 15.19 -1.93
C VAL A 229 -1.23 14.18 -1.66
N LEU A 230 -1.92 13.71 -2.69
CA LEU A 230 -3.01 12.75 -2.56
C LEU A 230 -2.56 11.34 -2.99
N PRO A 231 -2.84 10.31 -2.20
CA PRO A 231 -2.57 8.94 -2.58
C PRO A 231 -3.54 8.44 -3.66
N SER A 232 -3.31 7.24 -4.17
CA SER A 232 -4.22 6.59 -5.12
C SER A 232 -5.59 6.28 -4.52
N THR A 233 -6.62 6.31 -5.34
CA THR A 233 -7.94 5.74 -5.03
C THR A 233 -7.83 4.22 -5.01
N VAL A 234 -8.37 3.56 -3.97
CA VAL A 234 -8.28 2.11 -3.79
C VAL A 234 -9.65 1.49 -3.99
N ILE A 235 -9.74 0.53 -4.91
CA ILE A 235 -10.97 -0.15 -5.29
C ILE A 235 -10.78 -1.65 -5.08
N ASP A 236 -11.66 -2.28 -4.32
CA ASP A 236 -11.72 -3.74 -4.15
C ASP A 236 -12.58 -4.35 -5.26
N CYS A 237 -11.95 -5.17 -6.08
CA CYS A 237 -12.59 -5.89 -7.19
C CYS A 237 -12.53 -7.41 -6.97
N THR A 238 -12.53 -7.86 -5.73
CA THR A 238 -12.53 -9.30 -5.39
C THR A 238 -13.93 -9.91 -5.34
N GLY A 239 -14.98 -9.09 -5.21
CA GLY A 239 -16.39 -9.46 -5.28
C GLY A 239 -16.97 -9.31 -6.68
N ASP A 240 -18.27 -9.46 -6.79
CA ASP A 240 -19.02 -9.33 -8.05
C ASP A 240 -19.03 -7.87 -8.55
N GLU A 241 -19.08 -6.91 -7.63
CA GLU A 241 -19.05 -5.48 -7.92
C GLU A 241 -17.82 -4.80 -7.29
N PRO A 242 -17.23 -3.80 -8.00
CA PRO A 242 -16.15 -3.01 -7.48
C PRO A 242 -16.59 -2.13 -6.30
N VAL A 243 -15.87 -2.17 -5.19
CA VAL A 243 -16.16 -1.41 -3.95
C VAL A 243 -15.06 -0.41 -3.67
N LEU A 244 -15.41 0.86 -3.45
CA LEU A 244 -14.46 1.89 -3.04
C LEU A 244 -14.00 1.64 -1.59
N ILE A 245 -12.70 1.39 -1.41
CA ILE A 245 -12.08 1.20 -0.08
C ILE A 245 -11.51 2.50 0.46
N ARG A 246 -10.89 3.29 -0.41
CA ARG A 246 -10.29 4.57 -0.06
C ARG A 246 -10.40 5.55 -1.21
N LYS A 247 -10.95 6.73 -0.93
CA LYS A 247 -10.90 7.86 -1.86
C LYS A 247 -9.48 8.45 -1.88
N GLY A 248 -8.95 8.70 -3.05
CA GLY A 248 -7.65 9.35 -3.29
C GLY A 248 -7.76 10.35 -4.44
N LEU A 249 -6.69 10.47 -5.24
CA LEU A 249 -6.62 11.40 -6.38
C LEU A 249 -7.58 11.00 -7.52
N GLY A 250 -7.76 9.68 -7.76
CA GLY A 250 -8.66 9.19 -8.80
C GLY A 250 -10.12 9.43 -8.43
N THR A 251 -10.90 9.98 -9.35
CA THR A 251 -12.35 10.10 -9.19
C THR A 251 -13.00 8.73 -9.33
N TRP A 252 -13.96 8.43 -8.46
CA TRP A 252 -14.71 7.18 -8.51
C TRP A 252 -16.21 7.50 -8.38
N GLU A 253 -16.95 7.17 -9.41
CA GLU A 253 -18.40 7.15 -9.39
C GLU A 253 -18.83 5.70 -9.58
N PRO A 254 -19.71 5.16 -8.71
CA PRO A 254 -20.27 3.83 -8.92
C PRO A 254 -20.90 3.82 -10.32
N GLN A 255 -20.41 2.93 -11.18
CA GLN A 255 -20.97 2.79 -12.52
C GLN A 255 -22.34 2.12 -12.36
N GLY A 256 -23.40 2.90 -12.57
CA GLY A 256 -24.74 2.34 -12.75
C GLY A 256 -24.73 1.39 -13.95
N ASP A 257 -25.57 0.36 -13.87
CA ASP A 257 -25.75 -0.77 -14.79
C ASP A 257 -25.30 -0.50 -16.24
N TYR A 258 -24.31 -1.33 -16.70
CA TYR A 258 -24.00 -1.52 -18.11
C TYR A 258 -24.53 -2.85 -18.62
#